data_b96c60887ea410c0de59b569d306cac1
#
_entry.id   b96c60887ea410c0de59b569d306cac1
#
_cell.length_a   1.000
_cell.length_b   1.000
_cell.length_c   1.000
_cell.angle_alpha   90.00
_cell.angle_beta   90.00
_cell.angle_gamma   90.00
#
_symmetry.space_group_name_H-M   'P 1'
#
loop_
_entity.id
_entity.type
_entity.pdbx_description
1 polymer ?
#
loop_
_entity_poly.entity_id
_entity_poly.type
_entity_poly.pdbx_seq_one_letter_code
_entity_poly.pdbx_strand_id
1 'polypeptide(L)'
;ENDIFVGGAEGTMLHYDGSQWSPMETGGRWTFKNIWGSAPDNVFAVVTDGRILHYDGKAWSPDEDMDKLPPMTGIFGLGPDEIYACSRLGKILRYDGSSWKYTQTGTDTDVTRLWGCKESGMLAVGYDGLVLKQDGERWTRMTFNSSAEFYGVYGFGPDDIYIVGSDGAIFKFNGAEFTEMPSQTMEFFLDVWGPSSEMVFAIGDEGMILYLDGDQWTRIESNTKEYLTAIWGSSDENIYAVGDNGLILNWNGEDWKAVEG
;
A
#
# COMPACT_ATOMS: atom_id res chain seq x y z
N GLU A 1 -3.14 13.33 12.14
CA GLU A 1 -4.37 12.51 12.26
C GLU A 1 -5.55 13.03 11.41
N ASN A 2 -5.43 14.23 10.84
CA ASN A 2 -6.52 14.87 10.11
C ASN A 2 -6.13 15.24 8.66
N ASP A 3 -5.08 14.64 8.13
CA ASP A 3 -4.63 14.82 6.76
C ASP A 3 -4.64 13.46 6.04
N ILE A 4 -5.67 13.23 5.21
CA ILE A 4 -5.81 12.00 4.45
C ILE A 4 -5.85 12.34 2.96
N PHE A 5 -5.03 11.67 2.17
CA PHE A 5 -5.00 11.83 0.72
C PHE A 5 -5.53 10.58 0.04
N VAL A 6 -6.43 10.74 -0.89
CA VAL A 6 -6.99 9.66 -1.71
C VAL A 6 -6.77 9.97 -3.18
N GLY A 7 -6.00 9.12 -3.84
CA GLY A 7 -5.70 9.23 -5.27
C GLY A 7 -6.47 8.21 -6.09
N GLY A 8 -7.01 8.65 -7.22
CA GLY A 8 -7.80 7.85 -8.15
C GLY A 8 -7.29 7.95 -9.59
N ALA A 9 -8.17 7.65 -10.54
CA ALA A 9 -7.93 7.80 -11.97
C ALA A 9 -8.19 9.24 -12.45
N GLU A 10 -7.77 9.55 -13.67
CA GLU A 10 -8.03 10.81 -14.38
C GLU A 10 -7.59 12.08 -13.63
N GLY A 11 -6.59 11.97 -12.76
CA GLY A 11 -6.07 13.07 -11.95
C GLY A 11 -6.84 13.32 -10.67
N THR A 12 -7.79 12.46 -10.33
CA THR A 12 -8.57 12.59 -9.09
C THR A 12 -7.64 12.51 -7.88
N MET A 13 -7.67 13.54 -7.05
CA MET A 13 -7.02 13.59 -5.75
C MET A 13 -7.96 14.29 -4.78
N LEU A 14 -8.27 13.63 -3.68
CA LEU A 14 -9.05 14.20 -2.59
C LEU A 14 -8.16 14.34 -1.35
N HIS A 15 -8.40 15.41 -0.62
CA HIS A 15 -7.75 15.66 0.68
C HIS A 15 -8.82 15.87 1.75
N TYR A 16 -8.70 15.14 2.85
CA TYR A 16 -9.49 15.34 4.06
C TYR A 16 -8.67 16.15 5.07
N ASP A 17 -9.18 17.29 5.48
CA ASP A 17 -8.52 18.23 6.40
C ASP A 17 -8.89 18.01 7.88
N GLY A 18 -9.58 16.90 8.17
CA GLY A 18 -10.14 16.59 9.51
C GLY A 18 -11.57 17.03 9.68
N SER A 19 -12.16 17.75 8.70
CA SER A 19 -13.55 18.21 8.73
C SER A 19 -14.30 17.88 7.45
N GLN A 20 -13.65 17.98 6.30
CA GLN A 20 -14.29 17.79 4.99
C GLN A 20 -13.31 17.26 3.95
N TRP A 21 -13.84 16.55 2.96
CA TRP A 21 -13.12 16.17 1.76
C TRP A 21 -13.13 17.29 0.73
N SER A 22 -11.99 17.59 0.14
CA SER A 22 -11.84 18.61 -0.89
C SER A 22 -11.01 18.09 -2.06
N PRO A 23 -11.41 18.36 -3.32
CA PRO A 23 -10.60 18.00 -4.48
C PRO A 23 -9.33 18.85 -4.55
N MET A 24 -8.25 18.24 -5.03
CA MET A 24 -6.97 18.91 -5.26
C MET A 24 -6.61 18.89 -6.74
N GLU A 25 -6.05 20.01 -7.22
CA GLU A 25 -5.45 20.06 -8.56
C GLU A 25 -4.09 19.37 -8.56
N THR A 26 -3.91 18.40 -9.47
CA THR A 26 -2.69 17.59 -9.57
C THR A 26 -1.83 17.92 -10.80
N GLY A 27 -2.26 18.86 -11.63
CA GLY A 27 -1.53 19.31 -12.82
C GLY A 27 -1.58 18.34 -14.01
N GLY A 28 -2.33 17.22 -13.94
CA GLY A 28 -2.43 16.26 -15.03
C GLY A 28 -3.49 15.19 -14.81
N ARG A 29 -3.71 14.36 -15.83
CA ARG A 29 -4.67 13.24 -15.78
C ARG A 29 -3.95 11.94 -15.37
N TRP A 30 -3.43 11.93 -14.17
CA TRP A 30 -2.71 10.80 -13.62
C TRP A 30 -3.66 9.69 -13.17
N THR A 31 -3.21 8.45 -13.21
CA THR A 31 -3.83 7.36 -12.43
C THR A 31 -2.90 7.04 -11.27
N PHE A 32 -3.30 7.46 -10.08
CA PHE A 32 -2.55 7.23 -8.85
C PHE A 32 -2.57 5.75 -8.47
N LYS A 33 -1.45 5.23 -8.01
CA LYS A 33 -1.31 3.83 -7.58
C LYS A 33 -1.06 3.69 -6.10
N ASN A 34 -0.28 4.59 -5.54
CA ASN A 34 0.01 4.58 -4.12
C ASN A 34 0.48 5.96 -3.68
N ILE A 35 0.24 6.28 -2.42
CA ILE A 35 0.57 7.56 -1.80
C ILE A 35 1.25 7.29 -0.47
N TRP A 36 2.28 8.06 -0.16
CA TRP A 36 2.95 8.05 1.13
C TRP A 36 3.38 9.47 1.51
N GLY A 37 3.27 9.82 2.79
CA GLY A 37 3.69 11.12 3.29
C GLY A 37 4.37 11.03 4.64
N SER A 38 5.37 11.88 4.87
CA SER A 38 6.01 12.05 6.17
C SER A 38 5.42 13.20 6.98
N ALA A 39 4.74 14.12 6.29
CA ALA A 39 4.10 15.31 6.85
C ALA A 39 3.02 15.82 5.88
N PRO A 40 2.09 16.69 6.32
CA PRO A 40 1.05 17.28 5.47
C PRO A 40 1.57 18.05 4.26
N ASP A 41 2.79 18.55 4.32
CA ASP A 41 3.50 19.31 3.29
C ASP A 41 4.65 18.52 2.64
N ASN A 42 4.70 17.22 2.86
CA ASN A 42 5.70 16.34 2.24
C ASN A 42 5.08 14.97 1.92
N VAL A 43 4.33 14.94 0.81
CA VAL A 43 3.60 13.74 0.36
C VAL A 43 4.06 13.37 -1.05
N PHE A 44 4.34 12.09 -1.25
CA PHE A 44 4.73 11.53 -2.54
C PHE A 44 3.66 10.59 -3.06
N ALA A 45 3.46 10.58 -4.36
CA ALA A 45 2.55 9.66 -5.02
C ALA A 45 3.18 9.08 -6.29
N VAL A 46 2.91 7.81 -6.55
CA VAL A 46 3.34 7.13 -7.76
C VAL A 46 2.16 6.92 -8.70
N VAL A 47 2.40 7.03 -10.00
CA VAL A 47 1.37 6.96 -11.04
C VAL A 47 1.74 5.97 -12.14
N THR A 48 0.73 5.52 -12.90
CA THR A 48 0.86 4.44 -13.90
C THR A 48 1.77 4.78 -15.08
N ASP A 49 1.98 6.05 -15.38
CA ASP A 49 2.85 6.47 -16.50
C ASP A 49 4.35 6.51 -16.15
N GLY A 50 4.70 6.07 -14.93
CA GLY A 50 6.08 5.96 -14.49
C GLY A 50 6.62 7.20 -13.78
N ARG A 51 5.76 8.17 -13.40
CA ARG A 51 6.20 9.34 -12.63
C ARG A 51 6.01 9.16 -11.14
N ILE A 52 6.81 9.92 -10.41
CA ILE A 52 6.64 10.20 -8.99
C ILE A 52 6.21 11.66 -8.88
N LEU A 53 5.13 11.92 -8.17
CA LEU A 53 4.66 13.27 -7.89
C LEU A 53 4.98 13.61 -6.44
N HIS A 54 5.30 14.87 -6.19
CA HIS A 54 5.54 15.41 -4.85
C HIS A 54 4.59 16.57 -4.55
N TYR A 55 4.00 16.56 -3.37
CA TYR A 55 3.21 17.66 -2.80
C TYR A 55 4.02 18.37 -1.73
N ASP A 56 4.26 19.66 -1.92
CA ASP A 56 5.07 20.53 -1.05
C ASP A 56 4.26 21.34 -0.03
N GLY A 57 2.99 20.92 0.22
CA GLY A 57 2.04 21.66 1.03
C GLY A 57 1.26 22.74 0.27
N LYS A 58 1.55 22.96 -1.02
CA LYS A 58 0.90 23.98 -1.87
C LYS A 58 0.41 23.42 -3.19
N ALA A 59 1.25 22.62 -3.85
CA ALA A 59 0.96 22.08 -5.17
C ALA A 59 1.61 20.70 -5.37
N TRP A 60 0.96 19.88 -6.19
CA TRP A 60 1.55 18.67 -6.74
C TRP A 60 2.44 19.02 -7.95
N SER A 61 3.64 18.49 -7.98
CA SER A 61 4.54 18.58 -9.13
C SER A 61 5.21 17.26 -9.42
N PRO A 62 5.47 16.90 -10.70
CA PRO A 62 6.34 15.77 -11.02
C PRO A 62 7.75 15.99 -10.46
N ASP A 63 8.36 14.94 -9.94
CA ASP A 63 9.79 14.96 -9.65
C ASP A 63 10.56 14.90 -10.97
N GLU A 64 11.28 15.97 -11.32
CA GLU A 64 11.85 16.19 -12.65
C GLU A 64 13.04 15.29 -12.99
N ASP A 65 13.66 14.67 -11.99
CA ASP A 65 14.88 13.87 -12.18
C ASP A 65 14.64 12.48 -12.80
N MET A 66 13.39 12.10 -13.06
CA MET A 66 13.05 10.72 -13.41
C MET A 66 12.22 10.61 -14.70
N ASP A 67 12.91 10.77 -15.83
CA ASP A 67 12.33 10.51 -17.17
C ASP A 67 12.22 9.00 -17.46
N LYS A 68 11.01 8.54 -17.82
CA LYS A 68 10.72 7.20 -18.40
C LYS A 68 10.95 6.00 -17.49
N LEU A 69 10.45 6.05 -16.28
CA LEU A 69 10.35 4.85 -15.43
C LEU A 69 9.28 3.86 -15.99
N PRO A 70 9.42 2.56 -15.71
CA PRO A 70 8.31 1.62 -15.88
C PRO A 70 7.10 2.08 -15.07
N PRO A 71 5.87 1.59 -15.40
CA PRO A 71 4.69 1.88 -14.60
C PRO A 71 4.93 1.63 -13.12
N MET A 72 4.75 2.67 -12.30
CA MET A 72 4.96 2.61 -10.86
C MET A 72 3.80 1.89 -10.19
N THR A 73 4.08 1.18 -9.10
CA THR A 73 3.13 0.30 -8.42
C THR A 73 2.98 0.62 -6.94
N GLY A 74 4.06 1.03 -6.25
CA GLY A 74 4.03 1.30 -4.82
C GLY A 74 5.09 2.31 -4.38
N ILE A 75 4.84 2.93 -3.23
CA ILE A 75 5.76 3.86 -2.56
C ILE A 75 5.63 3.70 -1.05
N PHE A 76 6.74 3.74 -0.34
CA PHE A 76 6.79 3.67 1.12
C PHE A 76 8.06 4.33 1.65
N GLY A 77 8.00 5.02 2.79
CA GLY A 77 9.15 5.67 3.39
C GLY A 77 9.34 5.33 4.86
N LEU A 78 10.61 5.29 5.27
CA LEU A 78 11.02 5.17 6.67
C LEU A 78 11.21 6.55 7.33
N GLY A 79 11.19 7.60 6.52
CA GLY A 79 11.36 8.99 6.92
C GLY A 79 11.41 9.90 5.70
N PRO A 80 11.49 11.25 5.89
CA PRO A 80 11.45 12.22 4.79
C PRO A 80 12.62 12.08 3.81
N ASP A 81 13.76 11.56 4.26
CA ASP A 81 14.99 11.39 3.49
C ASP A 81 15.28 9.91 3.15
N GLU A 82 14.33 9.04 3.40
CA GLU A 82 14.45 7.61 3.13
C GLU A 82 13.12 7.03 2.64
N ILE A 83 12.89 7.19 1.32
CA ILE A 83 11.67 6.76 0.64
C ILE A 83 12.03 5.76 -0.44
N TYR A 84 11.19 4.77 -0.65
CA TYR A 84 11.35 3.75 -1.67
C TYR A 84 10.12 3.73 -2.57
N ALA A 85 10.34 3.64 -3.88
CA ALA A 85 9.29 3.51 -4.87
C ALA A 85 9.55 2.27 -5.73
N CYS A 86 8.54 1.46 -5.94
CA CYS A 86 8.65 0.26 -6.76
C CYS A 86 7.83 0.35 -8.04
N SER A 87 8.21 -0.47 -9.00
CA SER A 87 7.59 -0.49 -10.31
C SER A 87 7.56 -1.90 -10.89
N ARG A 88 6.93 -2.01 -12.05
CA ARG A 88 7.05 -3.20 -12.91
C ARG A 88 8.50 -3.46 -13.30
N LEU A 89 8.78 -4.68 -13.79
CA LEU A 89 10.10 -5.14 -14.20
C LEU A 89 11.15 -5.09 -13.07
N GLY A 90 10.72 -5.33 -11.84
CA GLY A 90 11.59 -5.48 -10.68
C GLY A 90 12.36 -4.24 -10.27
N LYS A 91 11.96 -3.04 -10.68
CA LYS A 91 12.70 -1.81 -10.33
C LYS A 91 12.24 -1.27 -8.99
N ILE A 92 13.22 -0.96 -8.14
CA ILE A 92 13.02 -0.24 -6.88
C ILE A 92 13.99 0.93 -6.85
N LEU A 93 13.47 2.11 -6.55
CA LEU A 93 14.23 3.34 -6.36
C LEU A 93 14.27 3.68 -4.88
N ARG A 94 15.33 4.36 -4.47
CA ARG A 94 15.48 4.96 -3.15
C ARG A 94 15.73 6.45 -3.28
N TYR A 95 14.99 7.25 -2.53
CA TYR A 95 15.19 8.68 -2.32
C TYR A 95 16.06 8.90 -1.09
N ASP A 96 17.07 9.76 -1.20
CA ASP A 96 18.03 10.07 -0.14
C ASP A 96 17.83 11.48 0.46
N GLY A 97 16.65 12.08 0.26
CA GLY A 97 16.35 13.46 0.64
C GLY A 97 16.70 14.49 -0.44
N SER A 98 17.39 14.08 -1.51
CA SER A 98 17.83 14.97 -2.58
C SER A 98 17.62 14.40 -3.98
N SER A 99 17.70 13.09 -4.15
CA SER A 99 17.60 12.46 -5.46
C SER A 99 17.17 11.01 -5.35
N TRP A 100 16.52 10.52 -6.43
CA TRP A 100 16.16 9.11 -6.58
C TRP A 100 17.28 8.31 -7.23
N LYS A 101 17.55 7.11 -6.74
CA LYS A 101 18.55 6.19 -7.29
C LYS A 101 18.00 4.77 -7.38
N TYR A 102 18.34 4.06 -8.46
CA TYR A 102 18.00 2.65 -8.58
C TYR A 102 18.77 1.81 -7.55
N THR A 103 18.06 0.86 -6.96
CA THR A 103 18.66 -0.19 -6.14
C THR A 103 18.81 -1.48 -6.95
N GLN A 104 19.57 -2.45 -6.45
CA GLN A 104 19.81 -3.72 -7.13
C GLN A 104 18.89 -4.80 -6.59
N THR A 105 17.81 -5.10 -7.29
CA THR A 105 16.83 -6.12 -6.87
C THR A 105 17.18 -7.54 -7.29
N GLY A 106 17.94 -7.69 -8.38
CA GLY A 106 18.32 -9.00 -8.93
C GLY A 106 17.15 -9.75 -9.60
N THR A 107 16.04 -9.09 -9.89
CA THR A 107 14.86 -9.67 -10.54
C THR A 107 14.26 -8.72 -11.57
N ASP A 108 13.53 -9.28 -12.54
CA ASP A 108 12.68 -8.55 -13.48
C ASP A 108 11.18 -8.82 -13.22
N THR A 109 10.87 -9.58 -12.15
CA THR A 109 9.48 -9.82 -11.72
C THR A 109 8.87 -8.53 -11.17
N ASP A 110 7.61 -8.26 -11.51
CA ASP A 110 6.91 -7.07 -11.04
C ASP A 110 6.86 -7.00 -9.52
N VAL A 111 7.28 -5.86 -8.97
CA VAL A 111 7.11 -5.52 -7.55
C VAL A 111 5.84 -4.69 -7.42
N THR A 112 4.96 -5.06 -6.52
CA THR A 112 3.62 -4.49 -6.38
C THR A 112 3.50 -3.54 -5.20
N ARG A 113 4.14 -3.87 -4.07
CA ARG A 113 4.02 -3.10 -2.84
C ARG A 113 5.31 -3.14 -2.01
N LEU A 114 5.48 -2.12 -1.19
CA LEU A 114 6.59 -1.95 -0.26
C LEU A 114 6.05 -1.72 1.16
N TRP A 115 6.76 -2.25 2.13
CA TRP A 115 6.61 -1.93 3.54
C TRP A 115 7.98 -2.01 4.23
N GLY A 116 8.14 -1.31 5.37
CA GLY A 116 9.36 -1.43 6.15
C GLY A 116 9.28 -0.80 7.53
N CYS A 117 10.23 -1.15 8.36
CA CYS A 117 10.47 -0.52 9.65
C CYS A 117 11.97 -0.29 9.86
N LYS A 118 12.32 0.63 10.76
CA LYS A 118 13.73 1.01 11.01
C LYS A 118 14.57 -0.15 11.52
N GLU A 119 13.95 -1.09 12.22
CA GLU A 119 14.61 -2.24 12.85
C GLU A 119 15.01 -3.32 11.85
N SER A 120 14.24 -3.52 10.78
CA SER A 120 14.46 -4.60 9.81
C SER A 120 14.73 -4.13 8.39
N GLY A 121 14.65 -2.81 8.12
CA GLY A 121 14.70 -2.27 6.77
C GLY A 121 13.41 -2.52 5.99
N MET A 122 13.53 -2.54 4.66
CA MET A 122 12.40 -2.64 3.73
C MET A 122 12.12 -4.07 3.31
N LEU A 123 10.85 -4.37 3.09
CA LEU A 123 10.31 -5.54 2.42
C LEU A 123 9.58 -5.12 1.15
N ALA A 124 9.71 -5.90 0.09
CA ALA A 124 8.97 -5.72 -1.15
C ALA A 124 8.28 -7.02 -1.54
N VAL A 125 7.05 -6.93 -2.02
CA VAL A 125 6.29 -8.08 -2.49
C VAL A 125 5.89 -7.89 -3.96
N GLY A 126 5.56 -8.97 -4.64
CA GLY A 126 5.22 -8.92 -6.06
C GLY A 126 4.65 -10.22 -6.60
N TYR A 127 4.68 -10.34 -7.92
CA TYR A 127 4.16 -11.50 -8.64
C TYR A 127 5.03 -12.75 -8.44
N ASP A 128 4.51 -13.91 -8.80
CA ASP A 128 5.23 -15.19 -8.74
C ASP A 128 5.81 -15.51 -7.36
N GLY A 129 5.08 -15.22 -6.28
CA GLY A 129 5.53 -15.42 -4.91
C GLY A 129 6.77 -14.59 -4.54
N LEU A 130 6.97 -13.45 -5.21
CA LEU A 130 8.12 -12.59 -4.95
C LEU A 130 8.01 -11.93 -3.58
N VAL A 131 9.02 -12.17 -2.75
CA VAL A 131 9.28 -11.39 -1.53
C VAL A 131 10.77 -11.06 -1.52
N LEU A 132 11.08 -9.78 -1.44
CA LEU A 132 12.44 -9.26 -1.34
C LEU A 132 12.63 -8.59 0.02
N LYS A 133 13.75 -8.87 0.67
CA LYS A 133 14.22 -8.18 1.87
C LYS A 133 15.43 -7.33 1.52
N GLN A 134 15.43 -6.09 1.99
CA GLN A 134 16.56 -5.17 1.81
C GLN A 134 17.75 -5.60 2.67
N ASP A 135 18.95 -5.53 2.09
CA ASP A 135 20.24 -5.69 2.75
C ASP A 135 21.19 -4.60 2.22
N GLY A 136 21.24 -3.47 2.92
CA GLY A 136 21.95 -2.28 2.46
C GLY A 136 21.37 -1.72 1.17
N GLU A 137 22.16 -1.67 0.09
CA GLU A 137 21.71 -1.21 -1.23
C GLU A 137 21.16 -2.34 -2.12
N ARG A 138 21.15 -3.58 -1.64
CA ARG A 138 20.71 -4.76 -2.38
C ARG A 138 19.42 -5.31 -1.79
N TRP A 139 18.72 -6.07 -2.62
CA TRP A 139 17.55 -6.83 -2.23
C TRP A 139 17.84 -8.32 -2.38
N THR A 140 17.47 -9.09 -1.39
CA THR A 140 17.64 -10.55 -1.39
C THR A 140 16.26 -11.20 -1.42
N ARG A 141 16.06 -12.14 -2.36
CA ARG A 141 14.82 -12.91 -2.42
C ARG A 141 14.71 -13.84 -1.22
N MET A 142 13.60 -13.70 -0.50
CA MET A 142 13.18 -14.67 0.52
C MET A 142 12.46 -15.82 -0.17
N THR A 143 12.82 -17.06 0.18
CA THR A 143 12.21 -18.24 -0.43
C THR A 143 11.25 -18.90 0.54
N PHE A 144 10.01 -19.12 0.10
CA PHE A 144 9.03 -19.96 0.76
C PHE A 144 8.08 -20.54 -0.30
N ASN A 145 7.25 -21.48 0.08
CA ASN A 145 6.46 -22.24 -0.88
C ASN A 145 5.16 -21.52 -1.22
N SER A 146 5.24 -20.54 -2.10
CA SER A 146 4.07 -19.88 -2.69
C SER A 146 4.37 -19.42 -4.11
N SER A 147 3.35 -19.50 -4.97
CA SER A 147 3.34 -18.92 -6.31
C SER A 147 2.26 -17.83 -6.45
N ALA A 148 1.62 -17.43 -5.36
CA ALA A 148 0.59 -16.40 -5.36
C ALA A 148 1.16 -15.07 -5.85
N GLU A 149 0.33 -14.29 -6.51
CA GLU A 149 0.63 -12.89 -6.81
C GLU A 149 0.32 -12.05 -5.56
N PHE A 150 1.31 -11.42 -4.98
CA PHE A 150 1.12 -10.58 -3.80
C PHE A 150 0.84 -9.14 -4.20
N TYR A 151 -0.17 -8.52 -3.56
CA TYR A 151 -0.62 -7.16 -3.83
C TYR A 151 -0.49 -6.24 -2.64
N GLY A 152 -0.58 -6.76 -1.42
CA GLY A 152 -0.51 -6.01 -0.17
C GLY A 152 0.54 -6.55 0.79
N VAL A 153 1.18 -5.66 1.54
CA VAL A 153 2.09 -5.97 2.65
C VAL A 153 1.99 -4.90 3.71
N TYR A 154 1.85 -5.31 4.96
CA TYR A 154 1.85 -4.43 6.13
C TYR A 154 2.37 -5.17 7.37
N GLY A 155 2.98 -4.44 8.31
CA GLY A 155 3.50 -5.03 9.52
C GLY A 155 3.55 -4.07 10.71
N PHE A 156 3.70 -4.66 11.90
CA PHE A 156 3.78 -3.95 13.17
C PHE A 156 5.20 -3.95 13.75
N GLY A 157 6.09 -4.72 13.10
CA GLY A 157 7.49 -4.87 13.48
C GLY A 157 8.20 -5.88 12.59
N PRO A 158 9.48 -6.16 12.87
CA PRO A 158 10.30 -7.04 12.03
C PRO A 158 9.86 -8.51 12.02
N ASP A 159 9.04 -8.91 12.97
CA ASP A 159 8.58 -10.27 13.25
C ASP A 159 7.04 -10.40 13.23
N ASP A 160 6.34 -9.38 12.77
CA ASP A 160 4.88 -9.36 12.67
C ASP A 160 4.44 -8.64 11.39
N ILE A 161 4.52 -9.35 10.25
CA ILE A 161 4.24 -8.81 8.92
C ILE A 161 3.22 -9.70 8.22
N TYR A 162 2.24 -9.10 7.58
CA TYR A 162 1.20 -9.75 6.79
C TYR A 162 1.41 -9.46 5.31
N ILE A 163 1.25 -10.49 4.48
CA ILE A 163 1.29 -10.40 3.01
C ILE A 163 -0.02 -11.00 2.49
N VAL A 164 -0.65 -10.30 1.56
CA VAL A 164 -1.92 -10.75 0.97
C VAL A 164 -1.86 -10.73 -0.55
N GLY A 165 -2.68 -11.57 -1.20
CA GLY A 165 -2.62 -11.69 -2.65
C GLY A 165 -3.75 -12.50 -3.30
N SER A 166 -3.41 -13.09 -4.46
CA SER A 166 -4.33 -13.89 -5.26
C SER A 166 -4.75 -15.17 -4.57
N ASP A 167 -5.87 -15.74 -5.04
CA ASP A 167 -6.38 -17.06 -4.62
C ASP A 167 -6.59 -17.18 -3.11
N GLY A 168 -6.95 -16.08 -2.45
CA GLY A 168 -7.18 -16.03 -1.01
C GLY A 168 -5.89 -16.08 -0.18
N ALA A 169 -4.73 -15.89 -0.78
CA ALA A 169 -3.45 -16.00 -0.08
C ALA A 169 -3.28 -14.95 1.00
N ILE A 170 -3.06 -15.39 2.22
CA ILE A 170 -2.64 -14.58 3.36
C ILE A 170 -1.50 -15.29 4.07
N PHE A 171 -0.38 -14.60 4.26
CA PHE A 171 0.78 -15.12 4.98
C PHE A 171 1.16 -14.19 6.10
N LYS A 172 1.58 -14.78 7.23
CA LYS A 172 2.19 -14.05 8.35
C LYS A 172 3.68 -14.40 8.45
N PHE A 173 4.53 -13.38 8.55
CA PHE A 173 5.95 -13.52 8.84
C PHE A 173 6.22 -13.29 10.32
N ASN A 174 6.91 -14.21 10.96
CA ASN A 174 7.24 -14.18 12.39
C ASN A 174 8.70 -13.80 12.68
N GLY A 175 9.37 -13.17 11.72
CA GLY A 175 10.80 -12.83 11.82
C GLY A 175 11.75 -13.92 11.28
N ALA A 176 11.27 -15.16 11.15
CA ALA A 176 12.05 -16.30 10.67
C ALA A 176 11.45 -16.94 9.42
N GLU A 177 10.14 -17.18 9.41
CA GLU A 177 9.44 -17.87 8.33
C GLU A 177 8.06 -17.30 8.06
N PHE A 178 7.54 -17.57 6.86
CA PHE A 178 6.17 -17.27 6.48
C PHE A 178 5.28 -18.46 6.77
N THR A 179 4.16 -18.21 7.46
CA THR A 179 3.11 -19.19 7.70
C THR A 179 1.84 -18.75 6.98
N GLU A 180 1.25 -19.65 6.19
CA GLU A 180 -0.04 -19.39 5.55
C GLU A 180 -1.15 -19.37 6.60
N MET A 181 -2.02 -18.35 6.49
CA MET A 181 -3.21 -18.20 7.31
C MET A 181 -4.46 -18.45 6.45
N PRO A 182 -5.27 -19.49 6.71
CA PRO A 182 -6.43 -19.79 5.87
C PRO A 182 -7.45 -18.66 5.85
N SER A 183 -7.72 -18.10 4.68
CA SER A 183 -8.74 -17.06 4.47
C SER A 183 -10.15 -17.61 4.25
N GLN A 184 -10.25 -18.90 3.93
CA GLN A 184 -11.49 -19.60 3.58
C GLN A 184 -12.20 -19.06 2.32
N THR A 185 -11.46 -18.37 1.45
CA THR A 185 -11.94 -17.84 0.18
C THR A 185 -10.89 -18.01 -0.92
N MET A 186 -11.29 -17.80 -2.17
CA MET A 186 -10.40 -17.72 -3.33
C MET A 186 -10.37 -16.31 -3.93
N GLU A 187 -11.02 -15.36 -3.26
CA GLU A 187 -11.02 -13.97 -3.71
C GLU A 187 -9.63 -13.34 -3.55
N PHE A 188 -9.35 -12.31 -4.35
CA PHE A 188 -8.08 -11.61 -4.30
C PHE A 188 -8.10 -10.55 -3.20
N PHE A 189 -7.04 -10.52 -2.41
CA PHE A 189 -6.80 -9.42 -1.47
C PHE A 189 -5.82 -8.43 -2.08
N LEU A 190 -6.22 -7.16 -2.12
CA LEU A 190 -5.46 -6.08 -2.78
C LEU A 190 -4.66 -5.25 -1.79
N ASP A 191 -5.10 -5.18 -0.54
CA ASP A 191 -4.38 -4.46 0.51
C ASP A 191 -4.63 -5.05 1.89
N VAL A 192 -3.73 -4.80 2.84
CA VAL A 192 -3.79 -5.24 4.23
C VAL A 192 -3.28 -4.11 5.12
N TRP A 193 -3.98 -3.83 6.21
CA TRP A 193 -3.63 -2.80 7.17
C TRP A 193 -4.29 -3.05 8.53
N GLY A 194 -3.72 -2.50 9.60
CA GLY A 194 -4.34 -2.51 10.92
C GLY A 194 -3.75 -1.45 11.85
N PRO A 195 -4.49 -0.99 12.85
CA PRO A 195 -3.97 -0.09 13.89
C PRO A 195 -3.06 -0.81 14.89
N SER A 196 -3.21 -2.13 15.02
CA SER A 196 -2.40 -2.98 15.90
C SER A 196 -2.37 -4.42 15.39
N SER A 197 -1.47 -5.24 15.93
CA SER A 197 -1.38 -6.68 15.62
C SER A 197 -2.61 -7.49 16.05
N GLU A 198 -3.46 -6.93 16.89
CA GLU A 198 -4.72 -7.54 17.34
C GLU A 198 -5.91 -7.12 16.49
N MET A 199 -5.73 -6.15 15.58
CA MET A 199 -6.77 -5.62 14.72
C MET A 199 -6.24 -5.41 13.30
N VAL A 200 -6.36 -6.41 12.45
CA VAL A 200 -5.85 -6.40 11.07
C VAL A 200 -7.00 -6.66 10.10
N PHE A 201 -7.02 -5.89 9.03
CA PHE A 201 -7.99 -6.03 7.94
C PHE A 201 -7.27 -6.38 6.65
N ALA A 202 -7.83 -7.31 5.88
CA ALA A 202 -7.48 -7.57 4.49
C ALA A 202 -8.68 -7.26 3.61
N ILE A 203 -8.47 -6.49 2.54
CA ILE A 203 -9.53 -6.05 1.64
C ILE A 203 -9.25 -6.44 0.19
N GLY A 204 -10.30 -6.57 -0.62
CA GLY A 204 -10.10 -6.98 -2.02
C GLY A 204 -11.36 -7.02 -2.87
N ASP A 205 -11.42 -8.03 -3.72
CA ASP A 205 -12.45 -8.25 -4.71
C ASP A 205 -13.85 -8.43 -4.11
N GLU A 206 -14.88 -8.12 -4.88
CA GLU A 206 -16.30 -8.32 -4.52
C GLU A 206 -16.67 -7.68 -3.17
N GLY A 207 -16.02 -6.56 -2.81
CA GLY A 207 -16.22 -5.89 -1.53
C GLY A 207 -15.74 -6.72 -0.33
N MET A 208 -14.82 -7.66 -0.55
CA MET A 208 -14.29 -8.52 0.51
C MET A 208 -13.57 -7.70 1.56
N ILE A 209 -13.96 -7.89 2.81
CA ILE A 209 -13.23 -7.43 3.99
C ILE A 209 -13.12 -8.62 4.95
N LEU A 210 -11.90 -9.01 5.26
CA LEU A 210 -11.61 -9.92 6.35
C LEU A 210 -11.01 -9.15 7.53
N TYR A 211 -11.39 -9.57 8.71
CA TYR A 211 -10.85 -9.09 9.99
C TYR A 211 -10.17 -10.25 10.71
N LEU A 212 -8.98 -10.00 11.25
CA LEU A 212 -8.27 -11.00 12.04
C LEU A 212 -8.75 -10.95 13.49
N ASP A 213 -9.38 -12.02 13.94
CA ASP A 213 -9.79 -12.25 15.33
C ASP A 213 -8.93 -13.38 15.94
N GLY A 214 -7.96 -13.00 16.75
CA GLY A 214 -6.91 -13.90 17.22
C GLY A 214 -6.09 -14.47 16.07
N ASP A 215 -6.24 -15.77 15.80
CA ASP A 215 -5.53 -16.46 14.71
C ASP A 215 -6.43 -16.78 13.50
N GLN A 216 -7.67 -16.26 13.46
CA GLN A 216 -8.64 -16.59 12.43
C GLN A 216 -9.13 -15.35 11.68
N TRP A 217 -9.15 -15.47 10.35
CA TRP A 217 -9.75 -14.46 9.50
C TRP A 217 -11.27 -14.67 9.43
N THR A 218 -12.02 -13.62 9.75
CA THR A 218 -13.49 -13.60 9.73
C THR A 218 -13.98 -12.54 8.76
N ARG A 219 -14.95 -12.89 7.92
CA ARG A 219 -15.55 -11.94 6.97
C ARG A 219 -16.43 -10.93 7.71
N ILE A 220 -16.25 -9.65 7.36
CA ILE A 220 -17.12 -8.55 7.76
C ILE A 220 -17.87 -8.04 6.53
N GLU A 221 -19.14 -7.69 6.69
CA GLU A 221 -19.96 -7.14 5.62
C GLU A 221 -19.52 -5.68 5.30
N SER A 222 -19.17 -5.45 4.04
CA SER A 222 -18.84 -4.13 3.53
C SER A 222 -20.04 -3.38 2.93
N ASN A 223 -21.14 -4.11 2.69
CA ASN A 223 -22.35 -3.64 2.00
C ASN A 223 -22.11 -3.13 0.55
N THR A 224 -21.04 -3.57 -0.08
CA THR A 224 -20.69 -3.30 -1.47
C THR A 224 -20.22 -4.55 -2.20
N LYS A 225 -20.16 -4.48 -3.53
CA LYS A 225 -19.49 -5.46 -4.40
C LYS A 225 -18.36 -4.82 -5.22
N GLU A 226 -18.09 -3.55 -4.98
CA GLU A 226 -16.98 -2.87 -5.65
C GLU A 226 -15.64 -3.43 -5.16
N TYR A 227 -14.64 -3.42 -6.04
CA TYR A 227 -13.27 -3.74 -5.63
C TYR A 227 -12.77 -2.73 -4.59
N LEU A 228 -12.27 -3.22 -3.47
CA LEU A 228 -11.60 -2.40 -2.46
C LEU A 228 -10.11 -2.46 -2.70
N THR A 229 -9.50 -1.32 -3.03
CA THR A 229 -8.14 -1.25 -3.58
C THR A 229 -7.08 -0.75 -2.61
N ALA A 230 -7.48 0.00 -1.58
CA ALA A 230 -6.57 0.45 -0.53
C ALA A 230 -7.29 0.65 0.79
N ILE A 231 -6.59 0.40 1.91
CA ILE A 231 -7.07 0.60 3.27
C ILE A 231 -6.03 1.33 4.08
N TRP A 232 -6.48 2.29 4.89
CA TRP A 232 -5.64 3.02 5.84
C TRP A 232 -6.50 3.61 6.96
N GLY A 233 -5.91 3.85 8.12
CA GLY A 233 -6.61 4.48 9.23
C GLY A 233 -5.67 5.25 10.17
N SER A 234 -6.26 6.10 10.99
CA SER A 234 -5.57 6.87 12.02
C SER A 234 -5.76 6.30 13.43
N SER A 235 -6.76 5.45 13.61
CA SER A 235 -7.07 4.76 14.86
C SER A 235 -7.91 3.51 14.59
N ASP A 236 -8.28 2.78 15.63
CA ASP A 236 -9.16 1.61 15.60
C ASP A 236 -10.64 1.93 15.29
N GLU A 237 -11.05 3.18 15.46
CA GLU A 237 -12.40 3.68 15.17
C GLU A 237 -12.46 4.59 13.94
N ASN A 238 -11.33 4.82 13.26
CA ASN A 238 -11.26 5.71 12.11
C ASN A 238 -10.38 5.13 11.01
N ILE A 239 -10.95 4.18 10.27
CA ILE A 239 -10.30 3.47 9.17
C ILE A 239 -11.09 3.72 7.89
N TYR A 240 -10.39 3.94 6.79
CA TYR A 240 -10.97 4.14 5.47
C TYR A 240 -10.52 3.04 4.52
N ALA A 241 -11.48 2.49 3.78
CA ALA A 241 -11.22 1.66 2.62
C ALA A 241 -11.75 2.38 1.38
N VAL A 242 -10.96 2.41 0.32
CA VAL A 242 -11.34 3.03 -0.94
C VAL A 242 -11.40 2.00 -2.05
N GLY A 243 -12.24 2.25 -3.04
CA GLY A 243 -12.49 1.29 -4.09
C GLY A 243 -12.89 1.91 -5.42
N ASP A 244 -13.32 1.05 -6.34
CA ASP A 244 -13.76 1.44 -7.66
C ASP A 244 -14.97 2.37 -7.59
N ASN A 245 -15.23 3.09 -8.69
CA ASN A 245 -16.33 4.02 -8.86
C ASN A 245 -16.39 5.16 -7.81
N GLY A 246 -15.24 5.51 -7.20
CA GLY A 246 -15.15 6.57 -6.20
C GLY A 246 -15.70 6.17 -4.83
N LEU A 247 -15.83 4.87 -4.57
CA LEU A 247 -16.28 4.39 -3.28
C LEU A 247 -15.26 4.73 -2.18
N ILE A 248 -15.76 5.29 -1.08
CA ILE A 248 -15.05 5.46 0.17
C ILE A 248 -15.91 4.85 1.28
N LEU A 249 -15.37 3.90 2.01
CA LEU A 249 -15.96 3.32 3.20
C LEU A 249 -15.21 3.83 4.43
N ASN A 250 -15.92 4.09 5.51
CA ASN A 250 -15.38 4.41 6.82
C ASN A 250 -15.81 3.36 7.85
N TRP A 251 -14.86 2.84 8.61
CA TRP A 251 -15.06 2.02 9.80
C TRP A 251 -15.13 2.92 11.03
N ASN A 252 -16.19 2.78 11.81
CA ASN A 252 -16.48 3.59 13.00
C ASN A 252 -16.28 2.82 14.33
N GLY A 253 -15.60 1.68 14.28
CA GLY A 253 -15.44 0.76 15.41
C GLY A 253 -16.47 -0.39 15.47
N GLU A 254 -17.55 -0.31 14.68
CA GLU A 254 -18.63 -1.33 14.70
C GLU A 254 -18.95 -1.85 13.28
N ASP A 255 -19.09 -0.94 12.31
CA ASP A 255 -19.49 -1.30 10.95
C ASP A 255 -18.84 -0.40 9.89
N TRP A 256 -18.82 -0.90 8.66
CA TRP A 256 -18.38 -0.15 7.48
C TRP A 256 -19.54 0.62 6.86
N LYS A 257 -19.36 1.91 6.66
CA LYS A 257 -20.36 2.81 6.03
C LYS A 257 -19.77 3.56 4.86
N ALA A 258 -20.53 3.68 3.79
CA ALA A 258 -20.16 4.56 2.69
C ALA A 258 -20.16 6.02 3.15
N VAL A 259 -19.08 6.74 2.80
CA VAL A 259 -18.99 8.18 3.01
C VAL A 259 -19.80 8.85 1.90
N GLU A 260 -20.82 9.62 2.26
CA GLU A 260 -21.60 10.41 1.31
C GLU A 260 -20.75 11.61 0.84
N GLY A 261 -20.65 11.79 -0.48
CA GLY A 261 -19.92 12.88 -1.13
C GLY A 261 -20.76 14.13 -1.36
#